data_7d7525b34d3a3f046c5fcea65e927418
#
_entry.id   7d7525b34d3a3f046c5fcea65e927418
#
_cell.length_a   1.000
_cell.length_b   1.000
_cell.length_c   1.000
_cell.angle_alpha   90.00
_cell.angle_beta   90.00
_cell.angle_gamma   90.00
#
_symmetry.space_group_name_H-M   'P 1'
#
loop_
_entity.id
_entity.type
_entity.pdbx_description
1 polymer ?
#
loop_
_entity_poly.entity_id
_entity_poly.type
_entity_poly.pdbx_seq_one_letter_code
_entity_poly.pdbx_strand_id
1 'polypeptide(L)'
;MGVHHAWGRTLKDLYQRYKSMNGHQLRYQNGFDCQGLWVEIEVEKELGIKSKKEVEDLGIEKFVNLCKERVEKFSEVQKDQSIRLGYWMDWDNSYFTMSEENNYAIWAFLKKLHEDGKIYRGTDVVPWSGRSGTSYSQMEIIEGRKLTVHKGVFVKFPLKDKENENILIWTTTPWTLSSNIAVAVNKKINYAKIKANDGSIYFVAETNLKYQRLNKEFAEKKNWVDGVPKLKTLDQIFKERGGYEILEVIKGEKLIGLTYQGPFDHLEPQSSKGGYPIHDTSNSQDKSAIDCHIIIDGGKDSEGNDMVVEGEGTGFVHMAGGCGAIDNKICKK
;
A
#
# COMPACT_ATOMS: atom_id res chain seq x y z
N MET A 1 20.73 -22.75 10.56
CA MET A 1 21.20 -21.33 10.62
C MET A 1 21.91 -21.00 9.32
N GLY A 2 21.57 -19.88 8.69
CA GLY A 2 22.24 -19.43 7.46
C GLY A 2 23.61 -18.79 7.73
N VAL A 3 24.50 -18.75 6.73
CA VAL A 3 25.86 -18.19 6.84
C VAL A 3 25.85 -16.75 7.33
N HIS A 4 24.92 -15.92 6.88
CA HIS A 4 24.80 -14.52 7.30
C HIS A 4 24.44 -14.38 8.80
N HIS A 5 23.66 -15.30 9.36
CA HIS A 5 23.38 -15.33 10.79
C HIS A 5 24.64 -15.70 11.60
N ALA A 6 25.40 -16.68 11.10
CA ALA A 6 26.67 -17.07 11.71
C ALA A 6 27.66 -15.90 11.70
N TRP A 7 27.78 -15.21 10.57
CA TRP A 7 28.67 -14.03 10.45
C TRP A 7 28.30 -12.92 11.44
N GLY A 8 27.05 -12.51 11.46
CA GLY A 8 26.59 -11.47 12.40
C GLY A 8 26.80 -11.84 13.87
N ARG A 9 26.59 -13.11 14.23
CA ARG A 9 26.85 -13.62 15.58
C ARG A 9 28.35 -13.65 15.90
N THR A 10 29.19 -14.06 14.96
CA THR A 10 30.65 -14.08 15.13
C THR A 10 31.20 -12.69 15.42
N LEU A 11 30.74 -11.66 14.73
CA LEU A 11 31.16 -10.28 15.01
C LEU A 11 30.77 -9.84 16.43
N LYS A 12 29.57 -10.15 16.86
CA LYS A 12 29.11 -9.85 18.24
C LYS A 12 29.94 -10.60 19.27
N ASP A 13 30.19 -11.88 19.05
CA ASP A 13 30.99 -12.71 19.94
C ASP A 13 32.45 -12.19 20.09
N LEU A 14 33.05 -11.76 18.99
CA LEU A 14 34.36 -11.13 19.01
C LEU A 14 34.41 -9.91 19.92
N TYR A 15 33.45 -8.98 19.78
CA TYR A 15 33.36 -7.80 20.64
C TYR A 15 33.13 -8.15 22.11
N GLN A 16 32.28 -9.12 22.39
CA GLN A 16 32.01 -9.57 23.75
C GLN A 16 33.24 -10.17 24.40
N ARG A 17 33.94 -11.05 23.70
CA ARG A 17 35.19 -11.64 24.20
C ARG A 17 36.25 -10.57 24.45
N TYR A 18 36.46 -9.66 23.51
CA TYR A 18 37.39 -8.56 23.65
C TYR A 18 37.11 -7.70 24.90
N LYS A 19 35.85 -7.34 25.10
CA LYS A 19 35.42 -6.56 26.26
C LYS A 19 35.61 -7.33 27.57
N SER A 20 35.26 -8.60 27.59
CA SER A 20 35.49 -9.47 28.76
C SER A 20 36.97 -9.55 29.13
N MET A 21 37.85 -9.72 28.15
CA MET A 21 39.30 -9.74 28.36
C MET A 21 39.87 -8.41 28.91
N ASN A 22 39.16 -7.31 28.67
CA ASN A 22 39.49 -5.98 29.20
C ASN A 22 38.77 -5.66 30.53
N GLY A 23 38.28 -6.66 31.26
CA GLY A 23 37.71 -6.53 32.59
C GLY A 23 36.27 -6.03 32.65
N HIS A 24 35.53 -6.00 31.52
CA HIS A 24 34.13 -5.66 31.52
C HIS A 24 33.27 -6.87 31.91
N GLN A 25 32.30 -6.66 32.79
CA GLN A 25 31.27 -7.63 33.08
C GLN A 25 30.22 -7.55 31.98
N LEU A 26 29.88 -8.69 31.38
CA LEU A 26 28.96 -8.76 30.25
C LEU A 26 27.72 -9.58 30.59
N ARG A 27 26.56 -9.11 30.13
CA ARG A 27 25.35 -9.89 30.03
C ARG A 27 25.19 -10.39 28.57
N TYR A 28 25.91 -11.47 28.24
CA TYR A 28 25.88 -12.00 26.88
C TYR A 28 24.96 -13.20 26.79
N GLN A 29 23.65 -12.92 26.65
CA GLN A 29 22.61 -13.94 26.50
C GLN A 29 22.09 -13.99 25.06
N ASN A 30 21.49 -15.11 24.68
CA ASN A 30 20.79 -15.24 23.41
C ASN A 30 19.32 -14.84 23.56
N GLY A 31 18.68 -14.45 22.45
CA GLY A 31 17.26 -14.24 22.35
C GLY A 31 16.70 -14.94 21.12
N PHE A 32 15.57 -15.59 21.27
CA PHE A 32 14.83 -16.23 20.19
C PHE A 32 13.58 -15.42 19.87
N ASP A 33 13.46 -15.02 18.61
CA ASP A 33 12.23 -14.43 18.06
C ASP A 33 11.29 -15.56 17.66
N CYS A 34 10.16 -15.64 18.36
CA CYS A 34 9.26 -16.78 18.30
C CYS A 34 8.00 -16.51 17.46
N GLN A 35 7.75 -15.26 17.09
CA GLN A 35 6.56 -14.86 16.34
C GLN A 35 6.93 -14.50 14.90
N GLY A 36 5.89 -14.42 14.10
CA GLY A 36 5.99 -13.92 12.74
C GLY A 36 5.47 -14.89 11.70
N LEU A 37 5.17 -14.32 10.56
CA LEU A 37 4.56 -14.99 9.41
C LEU A 37 5.37 -16.21 8.92
N TRP A 38 6.69 -16.18 9.07
CA TRP A 38 7.56 -17.28 8.66
C TRP A 38 7.29 -18.58 9.43
N VAL A 39 7.00 -18.48 10.73
CA VAL A 39 6.67 -19.66 11.54
C VAL A 39 5.35 -20.27 11.06
N GLU A 40 4.33 -19.41 10.87
CA GLU A 40 3.01 -19.83 10.38
C GLU A 40 3.09 -20.49 9.00
N ILE A 41 3.75 -19.84 8.04
CA ILE A 41 3.88 -20.35 6.66
C ILE A 41 4.53 -21.73 6.62
N GLU A 42 5.53 -21.97 7.44
CA GLU A 42 6.19 -23.26 7.46
C GLU A 42 5.31 -24.35 8.08
N VAL A 43 4.53 -24.03 9.12
CA VAL A 43 3.53 -24.95 9.67
C VAL A 43 2.38 -25.20 8.68
N GLU A 44 1.90 -24.15 8.01
CA GLU A 44 0.90 -24.28 6.93
C GLU A 44 1.39 -25.22 5.81
N LYS A 45 2.66 -25.10 5.41
CA LYS A 45 3.27 -25.99 4.41
C LYS A 45 3.35 -27.45 4.88
N GLU A 46 3.76 -27.67 6.12
CA GLU A 46 3.85 -29.01 6.70
C GLU A 46 2.47 -29.70 6.77
N LEU A 47 1.41 -28.91 7.01
CA LEU A 47 0.02 -29.38 7.08
C LEU A 47 -0.69 -29.40 5.71
N GLY A 48 -0.09 -28.81 4.66
CA GLY A 48 -0.72 -28.67 3.35
C GLY A 48 -1.84 -27.64 3.29
N ILE A 49 -1.93 -26.74 4.27
CA ILE A 49 -2.93 -25.66 4.38
C ILE A 49 -2.69 -24.60 3.31
N LYS A 50 -3.77 -24.16 2.67
CA LYS A 50 -3.73 -23.18 1.58
C LYS A 50 -4.42 -21.85 1.89
N SER A 51 -5.24 -21.80 2.93
CA SER A 51 -6.02 -20.62 3.30
C SER A 51 -6.14 -20.47 4.81
N LYS A 52 -6.37 -19.25 5.29
CA LYS A 52 -6.60 -18.97 6.72
C LYS A 52 -7.87 -19.65 7.25
N LYS A 53 -8.87 -19.86 6.39
CA LYS A 53 -10.07 -20.60 6.77
C LYS A 53 -9.75 -22.04 7.18
N GLU A 54 -8.85 -22.70 6.48
CA GLU A 54 -8.40 -24.06 6.84
C GLU A 54 -7.67 -24.10 8.19
N VAL A 55 -6.98 -23.01 8.57
CA VAL A 55 -6.40 -22.85 9.91
C VAL A 55 -7.49 -22.75 10.97
N GLU A 56 -8.56 -21.96 10.71
CA GLU A 56 -9.71 -21.86 11.59
C GLU A 56 -10.44 -23.20 11.75
N ASP A 57 -10.62 -23.93 10.65
CA ASP A 57 -11.24 -25.27 10.63
C ASP A 57 -10.40 -26.32 11.40
N LEU A 58 -9.06 -26.21 11.36
CA LEU A 58 -8.14 -27.03 12.15
C LEU A 58 -8.26 -26.76 13.66
N GLY A 59 -8.59 -25.53 14.00
CA GLY A 59 -8.62 -24.98 15.36
C GLY A 59 -7.38 -24.17 15.71
N ILE A 60 -7.61 -22.90 16.11
CA ILE A 60 -6.54 -21.92 16.39
C ILE A 60 -5.57 -22.42 17.46
N GLU A 61 -6.08 -23.00 18.56
CA GLU A 61 -5.23 -23.52 19.64
C GLU A 61 -4.27 -24.61 19.14
N LYS A 62 -4.78 -25.55 18.35
CA LYS A 62 -3.97 -26.61 17.77
C LYS A 62 -2.89 -26.07 16.85
N PHE A 63 -3.24 -25.10 16.00
CA PHE A 63 -2.29 -24.46 15.09
C PHE A 63 -1.19 -23.70 15.86
N VAL A 64 -1.57 -22.93 16.89
CA VAL A 64 -0.62 -22.20 17.73
C VAL A 64 0.34 -23.14 18.45
N ASN A 65 -0.15 -24.27 18.96
CA ASN A 65 0.71 -25.26 19.60
C ASN A 65 1.73 -25.87 18.63
N LEU A 66 1.33 -26.17 17.40
CA LEU A 66 2.27 -26.61 16.35
C LEU A 66 3.32 -25.54 16.02
N CYS A 67 2.94 -24.27 16.01
CA CYS A 67 3.89 -23.17 15.85
C CYS A 67 4.90 -23.11 17.01
N LYS A 68 4.44 -23.27 18.26
CA LYS A 68 5.32 -23.32 19.44
C LYS A 68 6.29 -24.50 19.39
N GLU A 69 5.80 -25.70 19.11
CA GLU A 69 6.63 -26.90 18.96
C GLU A 69 7.71 -26.71 17.89
N ARG A 70 7.36 -26.07 16.76
CA ARG A 70 8.33 -25.73 15.73
C ARG A 70 9.40 -24.77 16.24
N VAL A 71 9.02 -23.71 16.96
CA VAL A 71 9.96 -22.75 17.55
C VAL A 71 10.90 -23.45 18.52
N GLU A 72 10.38 -24.26 19.42
CA GLU A 72 11.18 -25.02 20.39
C GLU A 72 12.22 -25.91 19.68
N LYS A 73 11.77 -26.72 18.72
CA LYS A 73 12.64 -27.60 17.93
C LYS A 73 13.78 -26.83 17.25
N PHE A 74 13.46 -25.73 16.58
CA PHE A 74 14.49 -25.00 15.83
C PHE A 74 15.35 -24.07 16.70
N SER A 75 14.88 -23.66 17.86
CA SER A 75 15.70 -22.95 18.82
C SER A 75 16.83 -23.84 19.35
N GLU A 76 16.54 -25.10 19.68
CA GLU A 76 17.57 -26.05 20.08
C GLU A 76 18.58 -26.32 18.95
N VAL A 77 18.12 -26.54 17.73
CA VAL A 77 19.01 -26.68 16.57
C VAL A 77 19.93 -25.47 16.40
N GLN A 78 19.41 -24.24 16.55
CA GLN A 78 20.21 -23.03 16.45
C GLN A 78 21.21 -22.87 17.61
N LYS A 79 20.81 -23.25 18.81
CA LYS A 79 21.66 -23.30 20.01
C LYS A 79 22.85 -24.23 19.76
N ASP A 80 22.60 -25.47 19.38
CA ASP A 80 23.63 -26.49 19.12
C ASP A 80 24.61 -26.04 18.03
N GLN A 81 24.10 -25.50 16.93
CA GLN A 81 24.93 -24.95 15.85
C GLN A 81 25.80 -23.78 16.34
N SER A 82 25.26 -22.93 17.21
CA SER A 82 25.99 -21.79 17.77
C SER A 82 27.08 -22.22 18.77
N ILE A 83 26.76 -23.19 19.60
CA ILE A 83 27.74 -23.82 20.51
C ILE A 83 28.90 -24.45 19.72
N ARG A 84 28.54 -25.17 18.64
CA ARG A 84 29.56 -25.76 17.75
C ARG A 84 30.45 -24.74 17.05
N LEU A 85 29.94 -23.53 16.77
CA LEU A 85 30.72 -22.42 16.26
C LEU A 85 31.56 -21.72 17.35
N GLY A 86 31.41 -22.13 18.61
CA GLY A 86 32.24 -21.68 19.74
C GLY A 86 31.78 -20.35 20.34
N TYR A 87 30.54 -19.97 20.25
CA TYR A 87 30.05 -18.72 20.85
C TYR A 87 29.92 -18.82 22.36
N TRP A 88 30.35 -17.76 23.06
CA TRP A 88 30.38 -17.65 24.53
C TRP A 88 29.10 -16.99 25.06
N MET A 89 27.96 -17.47 24.67
CA MET A 89 26.70 -16.98 25.19
C MET A 89 26.28 -17.72 26.45
N ASP A 90 25.51 -17.04 27.29
CA ASP A 90 24.78 -17.65 28.38
C ASP A 90 23.51 -18.29 27.80
N TRP A 91 23.61 -19.54 27.40
CA TRP A 91 22.54 -20.28 26.74
C TRP A 91 21.42 -20.66 27.68
N ASP A 92 21.72 -20.85 28.97
CA ASP A 92 20.75 -21.29 29.98
C ASP A 92 19.80 -20.15 30.36
N ASN A 93 20.25 -18.91 30.23
CA ASN A 93 19.45 -17.70 30.40
C ASN A 93 18.99 -17.07 29.08
N SER A 94 18.85 -17.86 28.03
CA SER A 94 18.25 -17.37 26.77
C SER A 94 16.81 -16.89 27.01
N TYR A 95 16.43 -15.79 26.38
CA TYR A 95 15.05 -15.33 26.44
C TYR A 95 14.29 -15.70 25.16
N PHE A 96 12.99 -15.91 25.29
CA PHE A 96 12.07 -16.21 24.20
C PHE A 96 11.01 -15.11 24.14
N THR A 97 10.77 -14.56 22.95
CA THR A 97 9.78 -13.49 22.82
C THR A 97 8.35 -13.93 23.11
N MET A 98 8.08 -15.24 23.14
CA MET A 98 6.81 -15.81 23.54
C MET A 98 6.68 -16.06 25.06
N SER A 99 7.72 -15.77 25.86
CA SER A 99 7.63 -15.99 27.30
C SER A 99 6.72 -14.98 27.99
N GLU A 100 6.17 -15.34 29.15
CA GLU A 100 5.29 -14.47 29.94
C GLU A 100 6.05 -13.23 30.43
N GLU A 101 7.31 -13.39 30.87
CA GLU A 101 8.13 -12.27 31.34
C GLU A 101 8.35 -11.22 30.22
N ASN A 102 8.60 -11.69 28.99
CA ASN A 102 8.73 -10.79 27.84
C ASN A 102 7.41 -10.08 27.55
N ASN A 103 6.30 -10.80 27.58
CA ASN A 103 4.97 -10.24 27.36
C ASN A 103 4.62 -9.20 28.43
N TYR A 104 4.89 -9.47 29.71
CA TYR A 104 4.64 -8.51 30.78
C TYR A 104 5.55 -7.27 30.66
N ALA A 105 6.79 -7.43 30.23
CA ALA A 105 7.68 -6.29 29.97
C ALA A 105 7.14 -5.39 28.85
N ILE A 106 6.63 -5.98 27.76
CA ILE A 106 5.99 -5.25 26.65
C ILE A 106 4.74 -4.53 27.16
N TRP A 107 3.89 -5.20 27.92
CA TRP A 107 2.68 -4.58 28.49
C TRP A 107 3.01 -3.42 29.43
N ALA A 108 4.03 -3.55 30.27
CA ALA A 108 4.48 -2.45 31.13
C ALA A 108 4.97 -1.25 30.32
N PHE A 109 5.70 -1.49 29.23
CA PHE A 109 6.14 -0.47 28.29
C PHE A 109 4.97 0.23 27.59
N LEU A 110 4.01 -0.54 27.06
CA LEU A 110 2.82 0.01 26.42
C LEU A 110 1.95 0.80 27.40
N LYS A 111 1.80 0.32 28.64
CA LYS A 111 1.10 1.05 29.70
C LYS A 111 1.74 2.42 29.94
N LYS A 112 3.06 2.47 30.04
CA LYS A 112 3.79 3.73 30.22
C LYS A 112 3.59 4.70 29.06
N LEU A 113 3.64 4.20 27.82
CA LEU A 113 3.37 5.03 26.63
C LEU A 113 1.92 5.53 26.58
N HIS A 114 0.98 4.73 27.04
CA HIS A 114 -0.43 5.15 27.13
C HIS A 114 -0.60 6.26 28.18
N GLU A 115 -0.02 6.10 29.37
CA GLU A 115 -0.03 7.13 30.42
C GLU A 115 0.61 8.44 29.95
N ASP A 116 1.65 8.37 29.13
CA ASP A 116 2.31 9.53 28.51
C ASP A 116 1.53 10.10 27.29
N GLY A 117 0.34 9.58 26.98
CA GLY A 117 -0.49 10.03 25.84
C GLY A 117 0.07 9.76 24.45
N LYS A 118 1.03 8.84 24.32
CA LYS A 118 1.71 8.50 23.05
C LYS A 118 1.01 7.38 22.27
N ILE A 119 0.07 6.68 22.91
CA ILE A 119 -0.73 5.65 22.26
C ILE A 119 -2.14 6.18 22.04
N TYR A 120 -2.62 6.10 20.82
CA TYR A 120 -3.97 6.51 20.43
C TYR A 120 -4.55 5.55 19.40
N ARG A 121 -5.86 5.50 19.29
CA ARG A 121 -6.55 4.74 18.25
C ARG A 121 -6.54 5.55 16.96
N GLY A 122 -6.04 4.96 15.89
CA GLY A 122 -5.97 5.61 14.59
C GLY A 122 -6.11 4.60 13.45
N THR A 123 -6.13 5.13 12.23
CA THR A 123 -6.15 4.35 10.99
C THR A 123 -4.96 4.73 10.12
N ASP A 124 -4.40 3.76 9.42
CA ASP A 124 -3.35 3.99 8.45
C ASP A 124 -3.50 3.02 7.28
N VAL A 125 -2.78 3.28 6.20
CA VAL A 125 -2.75 2.42 5.01
C VAL A 125 -1.51 1.57 5.05
N VAL A 126 -1.71 0.26 4.98
CA VAL A 126 -0.63 -0.71 4.96
C VAL A 126 -0.83 -1.69 3.80
N PRO A 127 0.25 -2.18 3.17
CA PRO A 127 0.16 -3.28 2.22
C PRO A 127 -0.39 -4.52 2.91
N TRP A 128 -1.36 -5.16 2.26
CA TRP A 128 -2.10 -6.28 2.83
C TRP A 128 -2.01 -7.51 1.94
N SER A 129 -1.77 -8.67 2.55
CA SER A 129 -1.85 -9.95 1.88
C SER A 129 -3.21 -10.59 2.08
N GLY A 130 -4.00 -10.70 1.01
CA GLY A 130 -5.27 -11.42 1.05
C GLY A 130 -5.11 -12.91 1.34
N ARG A 131 -3.99 -13.52 0.95
CA ARG A 131 -3.69 -14.93 1.24
C ARG A 131 -3.39 -15.16 2.71
N SER A 132 -2.48 -14.35 3.26
CA SER A 132 -1.99 -14.54 4.64
C SER A 132 -2.87 -13.84 5.68
N GLY A 133 -3.83 -12.99 5.26
CA GLY A 133 -4.71 -12.25 6.15
C GLY A 133 -3.96 -11.27 7.07
N THR A 134 -2.84 -10.71 6.61
CA THR A 134 -2.00 -9.82 7.41
C THR A 134 -1.34 -8.72 6.58
N SER A 135 -0.84 -7.69 7.24
CA SER A 135 -0.02 -6.65 6.64
C SER A 135 1.41 -7.12 6.38
N TYR A 136 2.06 -6.48 5.42
CA TYR A 136 3.48 -6.66 5.15
C TYR A 136 4.32 -5.50 5.64
N SER A 137 5.54 -5.79 6.10
CA SER A 137 6.56 -4.78 6.37
C SER A 137 7.14 -4.19 5.07
N GLN A 138 7.78 -3.04 5.17
CA GLN A 138 8.46 -2.41 4.04
C GLN A 138 9.55 -3.31 3.43
N MET A 139 10.27 -4.06 4.25
CA MET A 139 11.32 -4.97 3.78
C MET A 139 10.76 -6.14 2.97
N GLU A 140 9.68 -6.74 3.44
CA GLU A 140 9.00 -7.83 2.72
C GLU A 140 8.49 -7.38 1.35
N ILE A 141 8.03 -6.12 1.23
CA ILE A 141 7.59 -5.55 -0.04
C ILE A 141 8.76 -5.37 -0.99
N ILE A 142 9.87 -4.81 -0.52
CA ILE A 142 11.05 -4.54 -1.36
C ILE A 142 11.59 -5.85 -1.93
N GLU A 143 11.73 -6.88 -1.11
CA GLU A 143 12.26 -8.20 -1.52
C GLU A 143 11.26 -9.01 -2.36
N GLY A 144 9.97 -8.87 -2.08
CA GLY A 144 8.89 -9.60 -2.75
C GLY A 144 8.37 -8.95 -4.03
N ARG A 145 8.74 -7.71 -4.34
CA ARG A 145 8.23 -6.96 -5.48
C ARG A 145 8.63 -7.60 -6.81
N LYS A 146 7.63 -7.88 -7.65
CA LYS A 146 7.84 -8.39 -9.01
C LYS A 146 7.07 -7.54 -10.01
N LEU A 147 7.68 -7.31 -11.18
CA LEU A 147 6.98 -6.71 -12.29
C LEU A 147 5.99 -7.71 -12.87
N THR A 148 4.76 -7.29 -13.07
CA THR A 148 3.70 -8.08 -13.69
C THR A 148 3.07 -7.30 -14.83
N VAL A 149 2.67 -8.02 -15.88
CA VAL A 149 1.94 -7.42 -17.00
C VAL A 149 0.44 -7.56 -16.77
N HIS A 150 -0.28 -6.44 -16.83
CA HIS A 150 -1.74 -6.42 -16.75
C HIS A 150 -2.30 -5.25 -17.55
N LYS A 151 -3.63 -5.22 -17.72
CA LYS A 151 -4.32 -4.19 -18.50
C LYS A 151 -4.54 -2.95 -17.67
N GLY A 152 -4.12 -1.79 -18.19
CA GLY A 152 -4.61 -0.49 -17.71
C GLY A 152 -5.96 -0.15 -18.36
N VAL A 153 -6.79 0.61 -17.66
CA VAL A 153 -8.15 0.92 -18.07
C VAL A 153 -8.36 2.44 -18.13
N PHE A 154 -9.01 2.90 -19.20
CA PHE A 154 -9.59 4.24 -19.24
C PHE A 154 -11.03 4.19 -18.78
N VAL A 155 -11.39 5.11 -17.91
CA VAL A 155 -12.76 5.25 -17.40
C VAL A 155 -13.17 6.71 -17.54
N LYS A 156 -14.36 6.94 -18.06
CA LYS A 156 -14.97 8.26 -18.09
C LYS A 156 -15.84 8.45 -16.84
N PHE A 157 -15.65 9.58 -16.16
CA PHE A 157 -16.53 10.02 -15.09
C PHE A 157 -17.34 11.22 -15.57
N PRO A 158 -18.65 11.05 -15.79
CA PRO A 158 -19.51 12.16 -16.21
C PRO A 158 -19.54 13.26 -15.15
N LEU A 159 -19.37 14.51 -15.57
CA LEU A 159 -19.56 15.64 -14.69
C LEU A 159 -21.05 15.83 -14.42
N LYS A 160 -21.40 16.09 -13.15
CA LYS A 160 -22.77 16.47 -12.80
C LYS A 160 -23.07 17.87 -13.37
N ASP A 161 -24.32 18.10 -13.70
CA ASP A 161 -24.82 19.38 -14.23
C ASP A 161 -24.16 19.86 -15.56
N LYS A 162 -23.45 18.96 -16.25
CA LYS A 162 -22.81 19.22 -17.54
C LYS A 162 -23.10 18.10 -18.53
N GLU A 163 -23.91 18.41 -19.52
CA GLU A 163 -24.32 17.42 -20.52
C GLU A 163 -23.11 16.98 -21.38
N ASN A 164 -22.93 15.67 -21.52
CA ASN A 164 -21.87 15.01 -22.28
C ASN A 164 -20.41 15.38 -21.89
N GLU A 165 -20.17 16.10 -20.80
CA GLU A 165 -18.83 16.43 -20.33
C GLU A 165 -18.33 15.39 -19.33
N ASN A 166 -17.14 14.89 -19.55
CA ASN A 166 -16.54 13.81 -18.74
C ASN A 166 -15.10 14.13 -18.38
N ILE A 167 -14.65 13.74 -17.23
CA ILE A 167 -13.22 13.62 -16.94
C ILE A 167 -12.75 12.23 -17.34
N LEU A 168 -11.58 12.13 -17.94
CA LEU A 168 -11.00 10.86 -18.38
C LEU A 168 -9.94 10.41 -17.37
N ILE A 169 -10.20 9.30 -16.71
CA ILE A 169 -9.29 8.66 -15.76
C ILE A 169 -8.55 7.53 -16.45
N TRP A 170 -7.27 7.36 -16.13
CA TRP A 170 -6.52 6.16 -16.46
C TRP A 170 -5.98 5.53 -15.19
N THR A 171 -6.19 4.22 -15.03
CA THR A 171 -5.68 3.48 -13.88
C THR A 171 -5.07 2.15 -14.31
N THR A 172 -4.00 1.77 -13.63
CA THR A 172 -3.39 0.43 -13.72
C THR A 172 -3.96 -0.53 -12.68
N THR A 173 -4.76 -0.02 -11.74
CA THR A 173 -5.34 -0.76 -10.62
C THR A 173 -6.86 -0.62 -10.59
N PRO A 174 -7.58 -1.14 -11.62
CA PRO A 174 -9.02 -0.89 -11.78
C PRO A 174 -9.90 -1.42 -10.64
N TRP A 175 -9.40 -2.37 -9.84
CA TRP A 175 -10.10 -2.87 -8.65
C TRP A 175 -10.24 -1.82 -7.54
N THR A 176 -9.47 -0.73 -7.55
CA THR A 176 -9.59 0.37 -6.58
C THR A 176 -10.71 1.35 -6.92
N LEU A 177 -11.29 1.26 -8.12
CA LEU A 177 -12.39 2.13 -8.56
C LEU A 177 -13.66 1.98 -7.69
N SER A 178 -13.89 0.80 -7.12
CA SER A 178 -14.99 0.57 -6.17
C SER A 178 -14.85 1.39 -4.86
N SER A 179 -13.67 1.87 -4.57
CA SER A 179 -13.36 2.70 -3.40
C SER A 179 -13.06 4.16 -3.80
N ASN A 180 -13.51 4.59 -4.98
CA ASN A 180 -13.32 5.97 -5.42
C ASN A 180 -14.05 6.94 -4.49
N ILE A 181 -13.35 7.96 -4.03
CA ILE A 181 -13.90 9.02 -3.18
C ILE A 181 -13.85 10.36 -3.89
N ALA A 182 -12.73 10.66 -4.54
CA ALA A 182 -12.47 11.93 -5.18
C ALA A 182 -11.61 11.75 -6.44
N VAL A 183 -11.43 12.82 -7.18
CA VAL A 183 -10.45 12.91 -8.26
C VAL A 183 -9.53 14.11 -8.00
N ALA A 184 -8.22 13.87 -7.99
CA ALA A 184 -7.23 14.91 -7.82
C ALA A 184 -6.77 15.47 -9.15
N VAL A 185 -6.60 16.80 -9.20
CA VAL A 185 -6.01 17.56 -10.29
C VAL A 185 -4.86 18.43 -9.78
N ASN A 186 -4.04 18.93 -10.68
CA ASN A 186 -3.08 19.98 -10.36
C ASN A 186 -3.64 21.34 -10.82
N LYS A 187 -3.88 22.23 -9.88
CA LYS A 187 -4.47 23.56 -10.17
C LYS A 187 -3.66 24.42 -11.10
N LYS A 188 -2.34 24.15 -11.25
CA LYS A 188 -1.41 24.98 -12.01
C LYS A 188 -1.27 24.57 -13.46
N ILE A 189 -1.53 23.29 -13.81
CA ILE A 189 -1.37 22.80 -15.17
C ILE A 189 -2.61 23.10 -16.02
N ASN A 190 -2.42 23.02 -17.34
CA ASN A 190 -3.50 23.23 -18.30
C ASN A 190 -4.24 21.93 -18.58
N TYR A 191 -5.55 22.03 -18.69
CA TYR A 191 -6.45 20.95 -19.11
C TYR A 191 -7.16 21.33 -20.39
N ALA A 192 -7.05 20.46 -21.38
CA ALA A 192 -7.77 20.59 -22.65
C ALA A 192 -9.16 19.96 -22.52
N LYS A 193 -10.16 20.71 -22.90
CA LYS A 193 -11.51 20.25 -23.15
C LYS A 193 -11.57 19.82 -24.61
N ILE A 194 -11.70 18.53 -24.86
CA ILE A 194 -11.68 17.95 -26.21
C ILE A 194 -13.05 17.36 -26.54
N LYS A 195 -13.48 17.50 -27.80
CA LYS A 195 -14.65 16.84 -28.35
C LYS A 195 -14.20 15.71 -29.24
N ALA A 196 -14.54 14.48 -28.89
CA ALA A 196 -14.27 13.29 -29.68
C ALA A 196 -15.28 13.16 -30.85
N ASN A 197 -14.93 12.35 -31.82
CA ASN A 197 -15.75 12.14 -33.01
C ASN A 197 -17.15 11.57 -32.71
N ASP A 198 -17.30 10.85 -31.58
CA ASP A 198 -18.59 10.33 -31.10
C ASP A 198 -19.48 11.41 -30.43
N GLY A 199 -19.03 12.66 -30.39
CA GLY A 199 -19.73 13.78 -29.74
C GLY A 199 -19.48 13.91 -28.24
N SER A 200 -18.81 12.96 -27.62
CA SER A 200 -18.44 13.03 -26.19
C SER A 200 -17.36 14.07 -25.94
N ILE A 201 -17.48 14.79 -24.84
CA ILE A 201 -16.52 15.79 -24.42
C ILE A 201 -15.71 15.24 -23.25
N TYR A 202 -14.38 15.38 -23.32
CA TYR A 202 -13.46 14.92 -22.29
C TYR A 202 -12.53 16.02 -21.81
N PHE A 203 -12.24 16.05 -20.53
CA PHE A 203 -11.14 16.82 -19.96
C PHE A 203 -9.92 15.93 -19.74
N VAL A 204 -8.75 16.38 -20.19
CA VAL A 204 -7.46 15.72 -20.01
C VAL A 204 -6.38 16.81 -19.84
N ALA A 205 -5.30 16.54 -19.13
CA ALA A 205 -4.19 17.49 -19.12
C ALA A 205 -3.66 17.68 -20.55
N GLU A 206 -3.50 18.92 -20.96
CA GLU A 206 -3.13 19.31 -22.35
C GLU A 206 -1.85 18.60 -22.80
N THR A 207 -0.81 18.66 -21.98
CA THR A 207 0.48 18.04 -22.27
C THR A 207 0.39 16.51 -22.35
N ASN A 208 -0.51 15.89 -21.59
CA ASN A 208 -0.67 14.43 -21.52
C ASN A 208 -1.32 13.83 -22.78
N LEU A 209 -1.89 14.65 -23.67
CA LEU A 209 -2.35 14.16 -24.96
C LEU A 209 -1.24 13.52 -25.79
N LYS A 210 -0.02 14.06 -25.72
CA LYS A 210 1.14 13.64 -26.53
C LYS A 210 2.17 12.80 -25.77
N TYR A 211 2.05 12.70 -24.44
CA TYR A 211 2.98 11.92 -23.65
C TYR A 211 2.52 10.47 -23.46
N GLN A 212 3.49 9.58 -23.27
CA GLN A 212 3.21 8.22 -22.79
C GLN A 212 2.78 8.29 -21.31
N ARG A 213 1.80 7.47 -20.93
CA ARG A 213 1.18 7.52 -19.61
C ARG A 213 2.03 6.97 -18.47
N LEU A 214 3.10 6.26 -18.76
CA LEU A 214 4.01 5.71 -17.76
C LEU A 214 5.04 6.77 -17.36
N ASN A 215 5.48 6.69 -16.10
CA ASN A 215 6.58 7.51 -15.63
C ASN A 215 7.89 7.25 -16.41
N LYS A 216 8.86 8.13 -16.27
CA LYS A 216 10.15 8.04 -16.99
C LYS A 216 10.86 6.71 -16.82
N GLU A 217 10.82 6.13 -15.63
CA GLU A 217 11.50 4.87 -15.30
C GLU A 217 11.05 3.71 -16.18
N PHE A 218 9.75 3.64 -16.48
CA PHE A 218 9.19 2.65 -17.40
C PHE A 218 9.24 3.09 -18.87
N ALA A 219 9.19 4.40 -19.13
CA ALA A 219 9.27 4.95 -20.48
C ALA A 219 10.68 4.80 -21.10
N GLU A 220 11.73 4.78 -20.31
CA GLU A 220 13.13 4.73 -20.77
C GLU A 220 13.58 3.34 -21.25
N LYS A 221 12.69 2.43 -21.52
CA LYS A 221 12.93 1.12 -22.16
C LYS A 221 13.70 0.06 -21.35
N LYS A 222 14.39 0.42 -20.31
CA LYS A 222 15.24 -0.52 -19.55
C LYS A 222 14.43 -1.62 -18.87
N ASN A 223 13.15 -1.37 -18.61
CA ASN A 223 12.25 -2.27 -17.91
C ASN A 223 11.05 -2.72 -18.77
N TRP A 224 11.12 -2.51 -20.09
CA TRP A 224 10.05 -2.96 -20.98
C TRP A 224 10.13 -4.48 -21.17
N VAL A 225 9.02 -5.16 -21.05
CA VAL A 225 8.94 -6.61 -21.21
C VAL A 225 8.76 -6.93 -22.70
N ASP A 226 9.59 -7.83 -23.24
CA ASP A 226 9.48 -8.28 -24.63
C ASP A 226 8.09 -8.89 -24.90
N GLY A 227 7.53 -8.56 -26.06
CA GLY A 227 6.20 -9.01 -26.47
C GLY A 227 5.03 -8.17 -25.95
N VAL A 228 5.27 -7.20 -25.05
CA VAL A 228 4.26 -6.25 -24.63
C VAL A 228 4.27 -5.02 -25.55
N PRO A 229 3.16 -4.66 -26.20
CA PRO A 229 3.10 -3.50 -27.07
C PRO A 229 3.31 -2.21 -26.29
N LYS A 230 4.02 -1.25 -26.88
CA LYS A 230 4.17 0.09 -26.31
C LYS A 230 2.81 0.75 -26.18
N LEU A 231 2.62 1.50 -25.10
CA LEU A 231 1.40 2.27 -24.88
C LEU A 231 1.28 3.38 -25.94
N LYS A 232 0.10 3.45 -26.57
CA LYS A 232 -0.26 4.57 -27.45
C LYS A 232 -0.51 5.82 -26.62
N THR A 233 -0.16 6.99 -27.16
CA THR A 233 -0.57 8.26 -26.56
C THR A 233 -2.08 8.46 -26.66
N LEU A 234 -2.64 9.36 -25.87
CA LEU A 234 -4.06 9.71 -26.00
C LEU A 234 -4.39 10.28 -27.38
N ASP A 235 -3.51 11.12 -27.93
CA ASP A 235 -3.65 11.66 -29.29
C ASP A 235 -3.77 10.53 -30.33
N GLN A 236 -2.92 9.51 -30.25
CA GLN A 236 -3.00 8.36 -31.15
C GLN A 236 -4.32 7.60 -31.00
N ILE A 237 -4.74 7.37 -29.76
CA ILE A 237 -6.00 6.65 -29.46
C ILE A 237 -7.20 7.41 -30.01
N PHE A 238 -7.29 8.72 -29.81
CA PHE A 238 -8.39 9.53 -30.31
C PHE A 238 -8.37 9.62 -31.85
N LYS A 239 -7.21 9.75 -32.49
CA LYS A 239 -7.09 9.74 -33.95
C LYS A 239 -7.56 8.42 -34.57
N GLU A 240 -7.22 7.29 -33.99
CA GLU A 240 -7.70 5.99 -34.44
C GLU A 240 -9.22 5.81 -34.28
N ARG A 241 -9.86 6.57 -33.38
CA ARG A 241 -11.30 6.56 -33.16
C ARG A 241 -12.05 7.66 -33.94
N GLY A 242 -11.41 8.23 -34.96
CA GLY A 242 -12.03 9.22 -35.83
C GLY A 242 -11.63 10.67 -35.54
N GLY A 243 -10.70 10.89 -34.61
CA GLY A 243 -10.17 12.21 -34.30
C GLY A 243 -10.84 12.89 -33.12
N TYR A 244 -10.37 14.11 -32.86
CA TYR A 244 -10.91 14.98 -31.82
C TYR A 244 -10.61 16.45 -32.16
N GLU A 245 -11.35 17.34 -31.55
CA GLU A 245 -11.15 18.79 -31.59
C GLU A 245 -10.90 19.34 -30.20
N ILE A 246 -9.94 20.25 -30.03
CA ILE A 246 -9.75 20.99 -28.80
C ILE A 246 -10.69 22.19 -28.80
N LEU A 247 -11.67 22.18 -27.90
CA LEU A 247 -12.64 23.25 -27.77
C LEU A 247 -12.12 24.41 -26.94
N GLU A 248 -11.40 24.09 -25.86
CA GLU A 248 -10.96 25.03 -24.86
C GLU A 248 -9.78 24.49 -24.08
N VAL A 249 -8.93 25.37 -23.55
CA VAL A 249 -7.87 25.05 -22.59
C VAL A 249 -8.08 25.88 -21.34
N ILE A 250 -8.18 25.22 -20.19
CA ILE A 250 -8.43 25.84 -18.88
C ILE A 250 -7.37 25.44 -17.86
N LYS A 251 -7.19 26.26 -16.83
CA LYS A 251 -6.37 25.90 -15.67
C LYS A 251 -7.10 24.88 -14.81
N GLY A 252 -6.34 23.94 -14.21
CA GLY A 252 -6.90 22.94 -13.29
C GLY A 252 -7.65 23.53 -12.10
N GLU A 253 -7.30 24.75 -11.69
CA GLU A 253 -8.04 25.49 -10.66
C GLU A 253 -9.54 25.63 -10.96
N LYS A 254 -9.91 25.78 -12.25
CA LYS A 254 -11.32 25.86 -12.67
C LYS A 254 -12.08 24.54 -12.60
N LEU A 255 -11.39 23.43 -12.44
CA LEU A 255 -12.00 22.10 -12.31
C LEU A 255 -12.26 21.74 -10.85
N ILE A 256 -11.55 22.37 -9.91
CA ILE A 256 -11.71 22.09 -8.48
C ILE A 256 -13.12 22.46 -8.01
N GLY A 257 -13.74 21.57 -7.24
CA GLY A 257 -15.09 21.74 -6.76
C GLY A 257 -16.18 21.20 -7.70
N LEU A 258 -15.85 20.86 -8.96
CA LEU A 258 -16.81 20.17 -9.82
C LEU A 258 -17.07 18.78 -9.29
N THR A 259 -18.34 18.36 -9.35
CA THR A 259 -18.79 17.04 -8.95
C THR A 259 -19.01 16.14 -10.15
N TYR A 260 -18.84 14.84 -9.97
CA TYR A 260 -18.97 13.85 -11.02
C TYR A 260 -19.79 12.64 -10.54
N GLN A 261 -20.29 11.84 -11.48
CA GLN A 261 -20.90 10.57 -11.18
C GLN A 261 -19.82 9.50 -11.03
N GLY A 262 -19.77 8.86 -9.88
CA GLY A 262 -18.82 7.79 -9.61
C GLY A 262 -19.12 6.53 -10.42
N PRO A 263 -18.10 5.65 -10.61
CA PRO A 263 -18.24 4.51 -11.53
C PRO A 263 -19.27 3.46 -11.09
N PHE A 264 -19.64 3.44 -9.81
CA PHE A 264 -20.52 2.44 -9.22
C PHE A 264 -21.71 3.03 -8.46
N ASP A 265 -22.01 4.32 -8.63
CA ASP A 265 -23.09 5.02 -7.93
C ASP A 265 -24.48 4.40 -8.16
N HIS A 266 -24.64 3.68 -9.27
CA HIS A 266 -25.89 2.99 -9.64
C HIS A 266 -26.08 1.66 -8.88
N LEU A 267 -25.10 1.19 -8.12
CA LEU A 267 -25.18 -0.07 -7.40
C LEU A 267 -25.77 0.12 -6.00
N GLU A 268 -26.64 -0.81 -5.59
CA GLU A 268 -27.30 -0.79 -4.28
C GLU A 268 -26.35 -0.63 -3.08
N PRO A 269 -25.15 -1.27 -3.01
CA PRO A 269 -24.24 -1.07 -1.89
C PRO A 269 -23.79 0.36 -1.70
N GLN A 270 -23.79 1.20 -2.72
CA GLN A 270 -23.43 2.61 -2.63
C GLN A 270 -24.53 3.48 -2.01
N SER A 271 -25.79 3.02 -2.08
CA SER A 271 -26.95 3.71 -1.51
C SER A 271 -27.45 3.10 -0.19
N SER A 272 -26.86 1.98 0.26
CA SER A 272 -27.26 1.30 1.48
C SER A 272 -26.78 2.00 2.75
N LYS A 273 -27.47 1.73 3.86
CA LYS A 273 -27.11 2.25 5.20
C LYS A 273 -25.71 1.75 5.58
N GLY A 274 -24.74 2.68 5.69
CA GLY A 274 -23.33 2.37 5.91
C GLY A 274 -22.47 2.45 4.63
N GLY A 275 -23.07 2.58 3.45
CA GLY A 275 -22.41 3.11 2.27
C GLY A 275 -22.08 4.59 2.47
N TYR A 276 -21.08 5.11 1.77
CA TYR A 276 -20.81 6.54 1.81
C TYR A 276 -21.99 7.28 1.17
N PRO A 277 -22.55 8.31 1.82
CA PRO A 277 -23.57 9.13 1.20
C PRO A 277 -22.96 9.80 -0.04
N ILE A 278 -23.45 9.40 -1.18
CA ILE A 278 -23.05 9.98 -2.48
C ILE A 278 -23.59 11.41 -2.59
N HIS A 279 -24.44 11.86 -1.68
CA HIS A 279 -25.25 13.06 -1.82
C HIS A 279 -25.22 13.94 -0.58
N ASP A 280 -24.97 15.21 -0.87
CA ASP A 280 -25.38 16.40 -0.14
C ASP A 280 -25.22 16.35 1.39
N THR A 281 -24.00 16.63 1.80
CA THR A 281 -23.64 16.84 3.21
C THR A 281 -24.10 18.20 3.74
N SER A 282 -24.70 19.05 2.89
CA SER A 282 -25.08 20.42 3.24
C SER A 282 -26.09 20.51 4.38
N ASN A 283 -26.82 19.43 4.69
CA ASN A 283 -27.82 19.37 5.76
C ASN A 283 -27.55 18.36 6.85
N SER A 284 -26.42 17.64 6.83
CA SER A 284 -26.14 16.64 7.85
C SER A 284 -25.42 17.27 9.04
N GLN A 285 -26.02 17.17 10.23
CA GLN A 285 -25.32 17.43 11.49
C GLN A 285 -24.30 16.32 11.81
N ASP A 286 -24.23 15.29 10.98
CA ASP A 286 -23.30 14.19 11.12
C ASP A 286 -21.95 14.59 10.53
N LYS A 287 -21.00 14.90 11.41
CA LYS A 287 -19.61 15.22 11.05
C LYS A 287 -18.86 14.04 10.38
N SER A 288 -19.47 12.85 10.29
CA SER A 288 -18.94 11.69 9.56
C SER A 288 -19.31 11.72 8.08
N ALA A 289 -20.21 12.59 7.65
CA ALA A 289 -20.56 12.74 6.24
C ALA A 289 -19.40 13.39 5.48
N ILE A 290 -18.93 12.70 4.44
CA ILE A 290 -17.80 13.11 3.62
C ILE A 290 -18.35 13.51 2.25
N ASP A 291 -17.93 14.67 1.72
CA ASP A 291 -18.20 15.02 0.33
C ASP A 291 -17.44 14.07 -0.57
N CYS A 292 -18.18 13.24 -1.30
CA CYS A 292 -17.64 12.27 -2.24
C CYS A 292 -17.87 12.72 -3.69
N HIS A 293 -17.04 12.18 -4.59
CA HIS A 293 -17.14 12.40 -6.03
C HIS A 293 -17.01 13.86 -6.42
N ILE A 294 -16.04 14.53 -5.80
CA ILE A 294 -15.64 15.91 -6.08
C ILE A 294 -14.22 15.95 -6.63
N ILE A 295 -13.94 16.94 -7.48
CA ILE A 295 -12.59 17.20 -7.97
C ILE A 295 -11.86 18.09 -6.94
N ILE A 296 -10.69 17.66 -6.51
CA ILE A 296 -9.86 18.32 -5.50
C ILE A 296 -8.47 18.68 -6.02
N ASP A 297 -7.79 19.61 -5.36
CA ASP A 297 -6.37 19.88 -5.60
C ASP A 297 -5.52 18.75 -5.03
N GLY A 298 -4.71 18.07 -5.84
CA GLY A 298 -3.79 17.04 -5.41
C GLY A 298 -2.73 17.52 -4.42
N GLY A 299 -2.40 18.79 -4.48
CA GLY A 299 -1.44 19.40 -3.58
C GLY A 299 -0.02 18.89 -3.77
N LYS A 300 0.74 18.89 -2.67
CA LYS A 300 2.15 18.49 -2.64
C LYS A 300 2.39 17.37 -1.63
N ASP A 301 3.39 16.53 -1.92
CA ASP A 301 3.90 15.52 -1.00
C ASP A 301 4.72 16.14 0.16
N SER A 302 5.32 15.29 1.01
CA SER A 302 6.16 15.74 2.12
C SER A 302 7.49 16.39 1.69
N GLU A 303 7.91 16.12 0.46
CA GLU A 303 9.15 16.66 -0.12
C GLU A 303 8.90 17.95 -0.94
N GLY A 304 7.62 18.34 -1.08
CA GLY A 304 7.22 19.55 -1.80
C GLY A 304 6.98 19.34 -3.31
N ASN A 305 7.00 18.10 -3.79
CA ASN A 305 6.68 17.75 -5.18
C ASN A 305 5.17 17.75 -5.41
N ASP A 306 4.74 18.20 -6.59
CA ASP A 306 3.32 18.14 -6.96
C ASP A 306 2.89 16.66 -7.13
N MET A 307 1.77 16.27 -6.51
CA MET A 307 1.29 14.88 -6.50
C MET A 307 0.57 14.50 -7.80
N VAL A 308 0.06 15.47 -8.53
CA VAL A 308 -0.43 15.30 -9.90
C VAL A 308 0.51 16.07 -10.83
N VAL A 309 1.18 15.35 -11.71
CA VAL A 309 2.22 15.91 -12.58
C VAL A 309 1.85 15.82 -14.06
N GLU A 310 2.47 16.67 -14.86
CA GLU A 310 2.41 16.59 -16.32
C GLU A 310 3.21 15.36 -16.81
N GLY A 311 2.72 14.74 -17.88
CA GLY A 311 3.38 13.60 -18.52
C GLY A 311 3.00 12.25 -17.94
N GLU A 312 2.21 12.18 -16.87
CA GLU A 312 1.71 10.93 -16.31
C GLU A 312 0.19 10.81 -16.43
N GLY A 313 -0.30 9.64 -16.80
CA GLY A 313 -1.73 9.35 -16.89
C GLY A 313 -2.49 10.31 -17.82
N THR A 314 -3.65 10.75 -17.35
CA THR A 314 -4.51 11.72 -18.03
C THR A 314 -4.46 13.11 -17.40
N GLY A 315 -3.68 13.28 -16.33
CA GLY A 315 -3.67 14.47 -15.49
C GLY A 315 -4.79 14.49 -14.45
N PHE A 316 -5.63 13.49 -14.43
CA PHE A 316 -6.62 13.21 -13.39
C PHE A 316 -6.24 11.94 -12.66
N VAL A 317 -6.16 12.01 -11.35
CA VAL A 317 -5.85 10.85 -10.50
C VAL A 317 -7.06 10.52 -9.65
N HIS A 318 -7.63 9.33 -9.87
CA HIS A 318 -8.70 8.87 -9.01
C HIS A 318 -8.15 8.53 -7.63
N MET A 319 -8.86 8.91 -6.59
CA MET A 319 -8.44 8.78 -5.20
C MET A 319 -9.26 7.70 -4.49
N ALA A 320 -8.54 6.77 -3.88
CA ALA A 320 -9.13 5.72 -3.05
C ALA A 320 -8.37 5.68 -1.72
N GLY A 321 -8.84 6.41 -0.72
CA GLY A 321 -8.13 6.71 0.52
C GLY A 321 -7.66 5.50 1.34
N GLY A 322 -8.27 4.32 1.12
CA GLY A 322 -7.86 3.05 1.72
C GLY A 322 -6.87 2.22 0.90
N CYS A 323 -6.54 2.64 -0.33
CA CYS A 323 -5.79 1.83 -1.30
C CYS A 323 -4.37 2.32 -1.57
N GLY A 324 -3.96 3.46 -1.02
CA GLY A 324 -2.64 4.05 -1.20
C GLY A 324 -2.29 5.06 -0.12
N ALA A 325 -1.02 5.12 0.28
CA ALA A 325 -0.55 6.06 1.30
C ALA A 325 -0.70 7.52 0.85
N ILE A 326 -0.47 7.77 -0.43
CA ILE A 326 -0.64 9.10 -1.05
C ILE A 326 -2.12 9.48 -1.04
N ASP A 327 -2.99 8.59 -1.51
CA ASP A 327 -4.44 8.77 -1.55
C ASP A 327 -4.99 9.05 -0.15
N ASN A 328 -4.56 8.25 0.85
CA ASN A 328 -4.96 8.43 2.24
C ASN A 328 -4.61 9.80 2.77
N LYS A 329 -3.39 10.28 2.49
CA LYS A 329 -2.92 11.60 2.93
C LYS A 329 -3.69 12.73 2.28
N ILE A 330 -4.06 12.61 1.01
CA ILE A 330 -4.85 13.63 0.31
C ILE A 330 -6.28 13.63 0.83
N CYS A 331 -6.89 12.45 0.96
CA CYS A 331 -8.27 12.32 1.42
C CYS A 331 -8.50 12.71 2.89
N LYS A 332 -7.43 12.80 3.70
CA LYS A 332 -7.49 13.30 5.08
C LYS A 332 -7.44 14.83 5.22
N LYS A 333 -7.16 15.54 4.13
CA LYS A 333 -7.16 17.02 4.07
C LYS A 333 -8.55 17.56 3.79
#